data_cf6ff448475254ee570b30579b3b5ee5
#
_entry.id   cf6ff448475254ee570b30579b3b5ee5
#
_cell.length_a   1.000
_cell.length_b   1.000
_cell.length_c   1.000
_cell.angle_alpha   90.00
_cell.angle_beta   90.00
_cell.angle_gamma   90.00
#
_symmetry.space_group_name_H-M   'P 1'
#
loop_
_entity.id
_entity.type
_entity.pdbx_description
1 polymer ?
#
loop_
_entity_poly.entity_id
_entity_poly.type
_entity_poly.pdbx_seq_one_letter_code
_entity_poly.pdbx_strand_id
1 'polypeptide(L)'
;MLTMTNCPPRLRGDLSKWLCEINTGVYVGNVSSRVRDALWDRVCQNLKNGQATLVFTTAGEQRMDFRTHNTTWEAVDFDGIKLMRRPLPQAEQNQIDLKPGFSKAAQQQYARRAGKPRTPKKETYTVIDLETTGLQAASDAIIEYGALRVRDGVPAEELSLLARCGTPLPAVITELTGLRDEDLQQGMEERAALEQFLAFIGNDPLVGHNISFDMEFLRAACRRQGLPAPASHCTDLMQLARRRLSRVPNYKLLTLAQHFQLADKVEHRALPDCRLVQQVYCKLNEPGVK
;
A
#
# COMPACT_ATOMS: atom_id res chain seq x y z
N MET A 1 10.04 25.64 -2.91
CA MET A 1 9.00 26.69 -2.82
C MET A 1 8.58 26.85 -1.36
N LEU A 2 8.38 28.07 -0.91
CA LEU A 2 7.90 28.40 0.43
C LEU A 2 6.71 29.34 0.30
N THR A 3 5.60 29.00 0.95
CA THR A 3 4.41 29.88 0.97
C THR A 3 4.08 30.22 2.42
N MET A 4 3.59 31.45 2.65
CA MET A 4 3.16 31.84 3.98
C MET A 4 2.11 32.94 3.95
N THR A 5 1.29 32.97 4.98
CA THR A 5 0.33 34.04 5.26
C THR A 5 0.88 34.95 6.38
N ASN A 6 0.50 36.21 6.39
CA ASN A 6 0.88 37.19 7.44
C ASN A 6 2.40 37.25 7.71
N CYS A 7 3.21 37.28 6.65
CA CYS A 7 4.66 37.37 6.75
C CYS A 7 5.12 38.70 7.34
N PRO A 8 5.82 38.71 8.51
CA PRO A 8 6.36 39.94 9.07
C PRO A 8 7.39 40.58 8.14
N PRO A 9 7.46 41.96 8.04
CA PRO A 9 8.37 42.64 7.11
C PRO A 9 9.85 42.28 7.29
N ARG A 10 10.29 42.05 8.54
CA ARG A 10 11.65 41.61 8.85
C ARG A 10 11.95 40.20 8.28
N LEU A 11 11.01 39.26 8.44
CA LEU A 11 11.15 37.92 7.89
C LEU A 11 11.15 37.94 6.36
N ARG A 12 10.29 38.77 5.74
CA ARG A 12 10.25 38.97 4.29
C ARG A 12 11.62 39.44 3.77
N GLY A 13 12.24 40.46 4.41
CA GLY A 13 13.56 40.94 4.03
C GLY A 13 14.67 39.89 4.17
N ASP A 14 14.58 39.02 5.17
CA ASP A 14 15.54 37.94 5.35
C ASP A 14 15.39 36.84 4.29
N LEU A 15 14.16 36.49 3.93
CA LEU A 15 13.87 35.48 2.91
C LEU A 15 14.28 35.98 1.51
N SER A 16 14.04 37.24 1.19
CA SER A 16 14.38 37.83 -0.12
C SER A 16 15.88 37.87 -0.41
N LYS A 17 16.75 37.63 0.58
CA LYS A 17 18.19 37.46 0.37
C LYS A 17 18.55 36.15 -0.28
N TRP A 18 17.69 35.13 -0.17
CA TRP A 18 17.93 33.74 -0.59
C TRP A 18 16.92 33.22 -1.59
N LEU A 19 15.71 33.77 -1.59
CA LEU A 19 14.56 33.32 -2.39
C LEU A 19 13.96 34.51 -3.13
N CYS A 20 13.41 34.25 -4.32
CA CYS A 20 12.66 35.23 -5.08
C CYS A 20 11.19 35.21 -4.64
N GLU A 21 10.64 36.32 -4.22
CA GLU A 21 9.19 36.47 -3.98
C GLU A 21 8.48 36.67 -5.32
N ILE A 22 7.70 35.70 -5.75
CA ILE A 22 6.97 35.72 -7.03
C ILE A 22 5.52 36.13 -6.89
N ASN A 23 5.00 36.09 -5.68
CA ASN A 23 3.70 36.66 -5.30
C ASN A 23 3.71 36.93 -3.79
N THR A 24 2.77 37.69 -3.26
CA THR A 24 2.68 37.97 -1.83
C THR A 24 2.74 36.71 -0.98
N GLY A 25 3.81 36.54 -0.22
CA GLY A 25 4.04 35.39 0.62
C GLY A 25 4.38 34.09 -0.12
N VAL A 26 4.72 34.15 -1.42
CA VAL A 26 5.14 32.97 -2.22
C VAL A 26 6.58 33.18 -2.68
N TYR A 27 7.47 32.33 -2.18
CA TYR A 27 8.91 32.41 -2.42
C TYR A 27 9.39 31.14 -3.16
N VAL A 28 10.23 31.33 -4.16
CA VAL A 28 10.90 30.25 -4.90
C VAL A 28 12.40 30.49 -4.94
N GLY A 29 13.16 29.41 -4.99
CA GLY A 29 14.62 29.46 -5.11
C GLY A 29 15.22 28.07 -5.05
N ASN A 30 16.46 27.97 -5.51
CA ASN A 30 17.26 26.75 -5.42
C ASN A 30 18.36 26.98 -4.38
N VAL A 31 18.20 26.39 -3.20
CA VAL A 31 19.14 26.49 -2.08
C VAL A 31 19.51 25.11 -1.59
N SER A 32 20.70 24.99 -0.98
CA SER A 32 21.13 23.71 -0.38
C SER A 32 20.18 23.31 0.76
N SER A 33 20.16 22.00 1.10
CA SER A 33 19.35 21.48 2.21
C SER A 33 19.66 22.20 3.54
N ARG A 34 20.94 22.49 3.80
CA ARG A 34 21.36 23.23 5.01
C ARG A 34 20.74 24.64 5.07
N VAL A 35 20.77 25.38 3.97
CA VAL A 35 20.19 26.74 3.89
C VAL A 35 18.66 26.65 3.98
N ARG A 36 18.04 25.70 3.28
CA ARG A 36 16.60 25.45 3.36
C ARG A 36 16.14 25.21 4.80
N ASP A 37 16.82 24.35 5.52
CA ASP A 37 16.45 23.98 6.89
C ASP A 37 16.65 25.17 7.84
N ALA A 38 17.73 25.93 7.71
CA ALA A 38 17.94 27.16 8.47
C ALA A 38 16.89 28.25 8.19
N LEU A 39 16.45 28.38 6.93
CA LEU A 39 15.36 29.29 6.57
C LEU A 39 14.03 28.84 7.16
N TRP A 40 13.76 27.54 7.15
CA TRP A 40 12.56 26.96 7.75
C TRP A 40 12.48 27.20 9.25
N ASP A 41 13.57 26.94 9.98
CA ASP A 41 13.64 27.21 11.42
C ASP A 41 13.38 28.68 11.73
N ARG A 42 13.94 29.58 10.90
CA ARG A 42 13.71 31.03 11.04
C ARG A 42 12.25 31.41 10.78
N VAL A 43 11.58 30.78 9.81
CA VAL A 43 10.14 30.93 9.56
C VAL A 43 9.34 30.49 10.78
N CYS A 44 9.60 29.29 11.30
CA CYS A 44 8.90 28.76 12.46
C CYS A 44 9.05 29.63 13.72
N GLN A 45 10.23 30.24 13.92
CA GLN A 45 10.51 31.09 15.07
C GLN A 45 9.85 32.47 14.97
N ASN A 46 9.68 33.00 13.77
CA ASN A 46 9.26 34.41 13.56
C ASN A 46 7.82 34.54 13.07
N LEU A 47 7.19 33.47 12.58
CA LEU A 47 5.81 33.50 12.08
C LEU A 47 4.81 33.20 13.21
N LYS A 48 4.36 34.25 13.93
CA LYS A 48 3.51 34.06 15.12
C LYS A 48 2.08 33.63 14.77
N ASN A 49 1.42 34.36 13.86
CA ASN A 49 -0.01 34.19 13.55
C ASN A 49 -0.28 33.81 12.07
N GLY A 50 0.74 33.46 11.33
CA GLY A 50 0.64 33.03 9.95
C GLY A 50 0.80 31.51 9.81
N GLN A 51 0.34 30.99 8.70
CA GLN A 51 0.61 29.61 8.28
C GLN A 51 1.74 29.60 7.25
N ALA A 52 2.58 28.56 7.28
CA ALA A 52 3.61 28.38 6.26
C ALA A 52 3.64 26.95 5.75
N THR A 53 3.98 26.81 4.46
CA THR A 53 4.25 25.52 3.82
C THR A 53 5.53 25.60 3.02
N LEU A 54 6.47 24.70 3.29
CA LEU A 54 7.71 24.53 2.55
C LEU A 54 7.62 23.26 1.71
N VAL A 55 7.80 23.37 0.40
CA VAL A 55 7.86 22.21 -0.53
C VAL A 55 9.26 22.18 -1.15
N PHE A 56 9.86 20.97 -1.18
CA PHE A 56 11.20 20.77 -1.72
C PHE A 56 11.34 19.39 -2.35
N THR A 57 12.30 19.22 -3.25
CA THR A 57 12.59 17.95 -3.92
C THR A 57 13.36 17.02 -3.01
N THR A 58 13.05 15.72 -3.11
CA THR A 58 13.74 14.64 -2.40
C THR A 58 14.03 13.48 -3.35
N ALA A 59 14.83 12.53 -2.90
CA ALA A 59 15.10 11.28 -3.63
C ALA A 59 14.02 10.19 -3.40
N GLY A 60 12.99 10.45 -2.57
CA GLY A 60 11.90 9.51 -2.29
C GLY A 60 10.96 9.30 -3.48
N GLU A 61 10.03 8.36 -3.36
CA GLU A 61 9.08 7.97 -4.42
C GLU A 61 8.28 9.16 -4.99
N GLN A 62 7.80 10.07 -4.14
CA GLN A 62 7.11 11.29 -4.57
C GLN A 62 8.02 12.34 -5.21
N ARG A 63 9.34 12.16 -5.15
CA ARG A 63 10.37 13.14 -5.57
C ARG A 63 10.17 14.53 -4.96
N MET A 64 9.28 14.67 -4.01
CA MET A 64 9.04 15.87 -3.24
C MET A 64 8.71 15.53 -1.79
N ASP A 65 9.00 16.48 -0.90
CA ASP A 65 8.52 16.46 0.49
C ASP A 65 8.08 17.86 0.88
N PHE A 66 7.32 17.97 1.95
CA PHE A 66 6.86 19.24 2.46
C PHE A 66 6.85 19.28 3.99
N ARG A 67 6.96 20.51 4.52
CA ARG A 67 6.78 20.83 5.94
C ARG A 67 5.73 21.89 6.08
N THR A 68 4.96 21.84 7.15
CA THR A 68 3.92 22.81 7.46
C THR A 68 4.12 23.41 8.85
N HIS A 69 3.72 24.66 9.04
CA HIS A 69 3.77 25.38 10.29
C HIS A 69 2.46 26.11 10.54
N ASN A 70 1.91 26.00 11.76
CA ASN A 70 0.65 26.62 12.19
C ASN A 70 -0.57 26.24 11.32
N THR A 71 -0.54 25.11 10.62
CA THR A 71 -1.70 24.62 9.87
C THR A 71 -2.62 23.81 10.77
N THR A 72 -3.92 23.85 10.47
CA THR A 72 -4.93 22.97 11.08
C THR A 72 -5.00 21.60 10.39
N TRP A 73 -4.30 21.45 9.26
CA TRP A 73 -4.23 20.21 8.53
C TRP A 73 -3.06 19.39 9.03
N GLU A 74 -3.21 18.07 9.06
CA GLU A 74 -2.21 17.14 9.57
C GLU A 74 -1.51 16.42 8.42
N ALA A 75 -0.18 16.43 8.44
CA ALA A 75 0.61 15.62 7.52
C ALA A 75 0.59 14.16 7.97
N VAL A 76 0.15 13.27 7.10
CA VAL A 76 0.11 11.82 7.33
C VAL A 76 0.91 11.12 6.24
N ASP A 77 1.68 10.13 6.65
CA ASP A 77 2.43 9.27 5.74
C ASP A 77 1.57 8.08 5.33
N PHE A 78 1.44 7.87 4.03
CA PHE A 78 0.78 6.72 3.42
C PHE A 78 1.81 5.97 2.57
N ASP A 79 2.54 5.03 3.20
CA ASP A 79 3.53 4.15 2.55
C ASP A 79 4.63 4.93 1.77
N GLY A 80 5.21 5.92 2.42
CA GLY A 80 6.21 6.79 1.79
C GLY A 80 5.61 7.94 0.96
N ILE A 81 4.29 7.97 0.81
CA ILE A 81 3.55 9.08 0.21
C ILE A 81 3.01 9.98 1.31
N LYS A 82 3.57 11.17 1.42
CA LYS A 82 3.15 12.16 2.40
C LYS A 82 1.96 12.96 1.89
N LEU A 83 0.83 12.87 2.59
CA LEU A 83 -0.44 13.51 2.27
C LEU A 83 -0.88 14.47 3.39
N MET A 84 -1.82 15.37 3.07
CA MET A 84 -2.44 16.26 4.05
C MET A 84 -3.85 15.81 4.39
N ARG A 85 -4.09 15.49 5.67
CA ARG A 85 -5.43 15.23 6.20
C ARG A 85 -6.09 16.53 6.62
N ARG A 86 -7.20 16.86 5.98
CA ARG A 86 -8.01 18.03 6.34
C ARG A 86 -9.04 17.62 7.38
N PRO A 87 -9.11 18.32 8.55
CA PRO A 87 -10.23 18.14 9.46
C PRO A 87 -11.54 18.54 8.78
N LEU A 88 -12.56 17.71 8.95
CA LEU A 88 -13.90 18.03 8.47
C LEU A 88 -14.51 19.15 9.34
N PRO A 89 -15.33 20.06 8.75
CA PRO A 89 -16.11 21.01 9.52
C PRO A 89 -16.94 20.32 10.61
N GLN A 90 -17.14 20.96 11.76
CA GLN A 90 -17.87 20.39 12.90
C GLN A 90 -19.27 19.87 12.53
N ALA A 91 -19.95 20.51 11.57
CA ALA A 91 -21.26 20.05 11.08
C ALA A 91 -21.17 18.69 10.36
N GLU A 92 -20.06 18.43 9.64
CA GLU A 92 -19.82 17.16 8.96
C GLU A 92 -19.25 16.12 9.94
N GLN A 93 -18.50 16.51 10.96
CA GLN A 93 -18.06 15.64 12.05
C GLN A 93 -19.27 15.11 12.85
N ASN A 94 -20.25 15.96 13.15
CA ASN A 94 -21.49 15.52 13.82
C ASN A 94 -22.36 14.61 12.96
N GLN A 95 -22.24 14.67 11.61
CA GLN A 95 -22.90 13.74 10.70
C GLN A 95 -22.15 12.40 10.57
N ILE A 96 -20.83 12.40 10.81
CA ILE A 96 -19.99 11.19 10.76
C ILE A 96 -20.08 10.41 12.08
N ASP A 97 -20.32 11.08 13.20
CA ASP A 97 -20.65 10.44 14.49
C ASP A 97 -22.06 9.82 14.49
N LEU A 98 -22.92 10.16 13.55
CA LEU A 98 -24.07 9.35 13.21
C LEU A 98 -23.56 8.06 12.56
N LYS A 99 -23.35 7.04 13.40
CA LYS A 99 -22.97 5.68 12.95
C LYS A 99 -23.75 5.33 11.69
N PRO A 100 -23.09 4.88 10.59
CA PRO A 100 -23.81 4.45 9.40
C PRO A 100 -24.88 3.45 9.81
N GLY A 101 -26.16 3.78 9.55
CA GLY A 101 -27.24 2.90 9.95
C GLY A 101 -28.32 3.52 10.85
N PHE A 102 -28.27 4.82 11.17
CA PHE A 102 -29.27 5.48 12.03
C PHE A 102 -30.53 5.97 11.32
N SER A 103 -30.62 5.92 9.99
CA SER A 103 -31.91 6.15 9.32
C SER A 103 -32.88 5.00 9.61
N LYS A 104 -34.18 5.29 9.73
CA LYS A 104 -35.20 4.23 9.94
C LYS A 104 -35.12 3.11 8.86
N ALA A 105 -34.76 3.45 7.63
CA ALA A 105 -34.56 2.50 6.55
C ALA A 105 -33.31 1.62 6.78
N ALA A 106 -32.19 2.21 7.28
CA ALA A 106 -30.99 1.48 7.62
C ALA A 106 -31.20 0.60 8.88
N GLN A 107 -31.96 1.09 9.88
CA GLN A 107 -32.35 0.30 11.05
C GLN A 107 -33.23 -0.90 10.67
N GLN A 108 -34.14 -0.73 9.73
CA GLN A 108 -34.96 -1.85 9.21
C GLN A 108 -34.11 -2.84 8.38
N GLN A 109 -33.16 -2.36 7.58
CA GLN A 109 -32.23 -3.24 6.91
C GLN A 109 -31.28 -3.96 7.90
N TYR A 110 -30.82 -3.27 8.94
CA TYR A 110 -30.03 -3.90 10.02
C TYR A 110 -30.85 -4.91 10.82
N ALA A 111 -32.09 -4.58 11.17
CA ALA A 111 -33.01 -5.51 11.85
C ALA A 111 -33.32 -6.75 11.00
N ARG A 112 -33.51 -6.58 9.69
CA ARG A 112 -33.67 -7.70 8.74
C ARG A 112 -32.39 -8.53 8.57
N ARG A 113 -31.20 -7.94 8.73
CA ARG A 113 -29.91 -8.64 8.69
C ARG A 113 -29.54 -9.27 10.04
N ALA A 114 -29.91 -8.66 11.16
CA ALA A 114 -29.66 -9.18 12.51
C ALA A 114 -30.54 -10.38 12.87
N GLY A 115 -31.69 -10.56 12.20
CA GLY A 115 -32.59 -11.69 12.41
C GLY A 115 -32.20 -13.00 11.73
N LYS A 116 -31.12 -13.03 10.94
CA LYS A 116 -30.53 -14.27 10.44
C LYS A 116 -29.25 -14.53 11.22
N PRO A 117 -29.12 -15.67 11.93
CA PRO A 117 -27.82 -16.09 12.44
C PRO A 117 -26.87 -16.10 11.23
N ARG A 118 -25.80 -15.28 11.29
CA ARG A 118 -24.72 -15.37 10.31
C ARG A 118 -24.06 -16.73 10.53
N THR A 119 -24.58 -17.74 9.84
CA THR A 119 -23.74 -18.89 9.54
C THR A 119 -22.44 -18.32 8.99
N PRO A 120 -21.27 -18.75 9.48
CA PRO A 120 -19.99 -18.31 8.90
C PRO A 120 -20.13 -18.49 7.39
N LYS A 121 -20.03 -17.41 6.65
CA LYS A 121 -20.15 -17.44 5.19
C LYS A 121 -19.01 -18.37 4.77
N LYS A 122 -19.37 -19.51 4.21
CA LYS A 122 -18.40 -20.41 3.62
C LYS A 122 -17.67 -19.64 2.53
N GLU A 123 -16.52 -19.06 2.88
CA GLU A 123 -15.78 -18.22 1.96
C GLU A 123 -14.82 -19.11 1.18
N THR A 124 -15.04 -19.20 -0.12
CA THR A 124 -14.06 -19.75 -1.05
C THR A 124 -13.34 -18.59 -1.70
N TYR A 125 -12.01 -18.59 -1.64
CA TYR A 125 -11.13 -17.61 -2.27
C TYR A 125 -9.76 -18.24 -2.51
N THR A 126 -8.96 -17.63 -3.36
CA THR A 126 -7.57 -18.05 -3.59
C THR A 126 -6.63 -16.90 -3.18
N VAL A 127 -5.69 -17.20 -2.30
CA VAL A 127 -4.59 -16.30 -1.97
C VAL A 127 -3.52 -16.45 -3.03
N ILE A 128 -2.97 -15.35 -3.52
CA ILE A 128 -1.89 -15.36 -4.51
C ILE A 128 -0.74 -14.47 -4.05
N ASP A 129 0.45 -14.83 -4.49
CA ASP A 129 1.68 -14.06 -4.35
C ASP A 129 2.65 -14.43 -5.47
N LEU A 130 3.46 -13.49 -5.94
CA LEU A 130 4.39 -13.65 -7.05
C LEU A 130 5.77 -13.13 -6.67
N GLU A 131 6.82 -13.88 -7.04
CA GLU A 131 8.17 -13.36 -7.05
C GLU A 131 8.57 -12.97 -8.49
N THR A 132 9.30 -11.86 -8.61
CA THR A 132 9.62 -11.24 -9.91
C THR A 132 11.09 -10.84 -9.99
N THR A 133 11.60 -10.65 -11.21
CA THR A 133 12.99 -10.18 -11.41
C THR A 133 13.19 -8.69 -11.08
N GLY A 134 12.10 -7.96 -10.84
CA GLY A 134 12.13 -6.53 -10.53
C GLY A 134 10.73 -5.96 -10.32
N LEU A 135 10.59 -4.65 -10.39
CA LEU A 135 9.35 -3.95 -10.03
C LEU A 135 8.52 -3.48 -11.23
N GLN A 136 8.99 -3.69 -12.44
CA GLN A 136 8.37 -3.15 -13.66
C GLN A 136 7.71 -4.26 -14.48
N ALA A 137 6.40 -4.42 -14.37
CA ALA A 137 5.65 -5.46 -15.07
C ALA A 137 5.80 -5.45 -16.60
N ALA A 138 6.20 -4.31 -17.18
CA ALA A 138 6.42 -4.20 -18.63
C ALA A 138 7.70 -4.90 -19.09
N SER A 139 8.77 -4.92 -18.28
CA SER A 139 10.10 -5.42 -18.60
C SER A 139 10.54 -6.62 -17.76
N ASP A 140 10.04 -6.74 -16.56
CA ASP A 140 10.45 -7.77 -15.63
C ASP A 140 9.59 -9.04 -15.76
N ALA A 141 10.16 -10.18 -15.38
CA ALA A 141 9.53 -11.48 -15.49
C ALA A 141 9.01 -11.98 -14.13
N ILE A 142 7.97 -12.79 -14.15
CA ILE A 142 7.55 -13.57 -12.99
C ILE A 142 8.42 -14.83 -12.94
N ILE A 143 9.04 -15.08 -11.79
CA ILE A 143 9.95 -16.21 -11.56
C ILE A 143 9.38 -17.28 -10.62
N GLU A 144 8.46 -16.90 -9.73
CA GLU A 144 7.74 -17.84 -8.88
C GLU A 144 6.27 -17.44 -8.79
N TYR A 145 5.40 -18.46 -8.83
CA TYR A 145 3.95 -18.33 -8.64
C TYR A 145 3.54 -19.10 -7.41
N GLY A 146 2.90 -18.45 -6.46
CA GLY A 146 2.29 -19.05 -5.29
C GLY A 146 0.78 -18.87 -5.30
N ALA A 147 0.06 -19.93 -5.00
CA ALA A 147 -1.38 -19.83 -4.76
C ALA A 147 -1.83 -20.83 -3.69
N LEU A 148 -2.75 -20.35 -2.84
CA LEU A 148 -3.38 -21.13 -1.78
C LEU A 148 -4.89 -20.99 -1.89
N ARG A 149 -5.57 -22.05 -2.30
CA ARG A 149 -7.04 -22.07 -2.35
C ARG A 149 -7.60 -22.40 -0.99
N VAL A 150 -8.53 -21.57 -0.56
CA VAL A 150 -9.26 -21.72 0.69
C VAL A 150 -10.71 -22.05 0.37
N ARG A 151 -11.22 -23.15 0.95
CA ARG A 151 -12.61 -23.56 0.85
C ARG A 151 -13.23 -23.61 2.24
N ASP A 152 -14.36 -22.97 2.40
CA ASP A 152 -15.07 -22.92 3.69
C ASP A 152 -14.21 -22.37 4.85
N GLY A 153 -13.27 -21.45 4.53
CA GLY A 153 -12.33 -20.87 5.49
C GLY A 153 -11.12 -21.72 5.84
N VAL A 154 -10.95 -22.90 5.22
CA VAL A 154 -9.83 -23.82 5.47
C VAL A 154 -8.95 -23.93 4.21
N PRO A 155 -7.61 -23.89 4.34
CA PRO A 155 -6.69 -24.20 3.26
C PRO A 155 -6.99 -25.59 2.66
N ALA A 156 -7.15 -25.67 1.33
CA ALA A 156 -7.59 -26.88 0.65
C ALA A 156 -6.60 -27.36 -0.43
N GLU A 157 -6.10 -26.45 -1.26
CA GLU A 157 -5.22 -26.77 -2.37
C GLU A 157 -4.11 -25.73 -2.45
N GLU A 158 -2.90 -26.15 -2.81
CA GLU A 158 -1.74 -25.31 -2.93
C GLU A 158 -1.08 -25.46 -4.29
N LEU A 159 -0.53 -24.37 -4.81
CA LEU A 159 0.27 -24.34 -6.02
C LEU A 159 1.55 -23.55 -5.77
N SER A 160 2.68 -24.13 -6.15
CA SER A 160 3.98 -23.47 -6.19
C SER A 160 4.67 -23.84 -7.49
N LEU A 161 4.99 -22.85 -8.33
CA LEU A 161 5.64 -23.07 -9.62
C LEU A 161 6.82 -22.11 -9.75
N LEU A 162 7.94 -22.62 -10.24
CA LEU A 162 9.05 -21.80 -10.73
C LEU A 162 8.95 -21.67 -12.25
N ALA A 163 9.13 -20.46 -12.76
CA ALA A 163 9.21 -20.20 -14.19
C ALA A 163 10.67 -19.96 -14.59
N ARG A 164 11.03 -20.43 -15.77
CA ARG A 164 12.33 -20.13 -16.37
C ARG A 164 12.45 -18.66 -16.65
N CYS A 165 13.61 -18.09 -16.33
CA CYS A 165 13.97 -16.74 -16.71
C CYS A 165 15.09 -16.80 -17.77
N GLY A 166 14.91 -16.05 -18.86
CA GLY A 166 15.89 -15.99 -19.95
C GLY A 166 17.11 -15.11 -19.66
N THR A 167 17.10 -14.42 -18.51
CA THR A 167 18.19 -13.53 -18.06
C THR A 167 18.64 -13.92 -16.66
N PRO A 168 19.93 -13.71 -16.30
CA PRO A 168 20.40 -13.94 -14.95
C PRO A 168 19.61 -13.12 -13.91
N LEU A 169 19.39 -13.72 -12.75
CA LEU A 169 18.70 -13.04 -11.64
C LEU A 169 19.56 -11.87 -11.12
N PRO A 170 18.95 -10.70 -10.90
CA PRO A 170 19.62 -9.63 -10.17
C PRO A 170 20.00 -10.10 -8.75
N ALA A 171 21.23 -9.76 -8.31
CA ALA A 171 21.74 -10.19 -7.00
C ALA A 171 20.78 -9.85 -5.85
N VAL A 172 20.11 -8.69 -5.91
CA VAL A 172 19.14 -8.27 -4.91
C VAL A 172 17.93 -9.22 -4.83
N ILE A 173 17.51 -9.79 -5.94
CA ILE A 173 16.39 -10.75 -5.98
C ILE A 173 16.85 -12.10 -5.38
N THR A 174 18.07 -12.55 -5.71
CA THR A 174 18.64 -13.75 -5.10
C THR A 174 18.79 -13.59 -3.58
N GLU A 175 19.25 -12.43 -3.11
CA GLU A 175 19.35 -12.15 -1.67
C GLU A 175 18.00 -12.13 -0.98
N LEU A 176 16.97 -11.60 -1.65
CA LEU A 176 15.62 -11.46 -1.11
C LEU A 176 14.89 -12.80 -1.06
N THR A 177 14.86 -13.54 -2.17
CA THR A 177 14.03 -14.76 -2.35
C THR A 177 14.79 -16.05 -2.04
N GLY A 178 16.12 -16.00 -2.03
CA GLY A 178 16.99 -17.19 -1.96
C GLY A 178 17.03 -18.01 -3.24
N LEU A 179 16.30 -17.62 -4.30
CA LEU A 179 16.29 -18.32 -5.59
C LEU A 179 17.59 -18.05 -6.35
N ARG A 180 18.06 -19.05 -7.09
CA ARG A 180 19.25 -18.99 -7.92
C ARG A 180 18.90 -19.28 -9.38
N ASP A 181 19.77 -18.92 -10.29
CA ASP A 181 19.61 -19.21 -11.71
C ASP A 181 19.42 -20.71 -11.98
N GLU A 182 20.13 -21.58 -11.22
CA GLU A 182 20.02 -23.03 -11.34
C GLU A 182 18.60 -23.54 -10.99
N ASP A 183 17.96 -22.93 -10.00
CA ASP A 183 16.58 -23.28 -9.61
C ASP A 183 15.61 -22.95 -10.74
N LEU A 184 15.78 -21.79 -11.37
CA LEU A 184 14.92 -21.34 -12.46
C LEU A 184 15.16 -22.11 -13.77
N GLN A 185 16.37 -22.63 -14.01
CA GLN A 185 16.63 -23.48 -15.17
C GLN A 185 15.81 -24.77 -15.13
N GLN A 186 15.48 -25.27 -13.93
CA GLN A 186 14.59 -26.43 -13.73
C GLN A 186 13.10 -26.06 -13.73
N GLY A 187 12.80 -24.75 -13.72
CA GLY A 187 11.43 -24.25 -13.76
C GLY A 187 10.71 -24.56 -15.07
N MET A 188 9.42 -24.29 -15.09
CA MET A 188 8.58 -24.44 -16.27
C MET A 188 8.84 -23.31 -17.28
N GLU A 189 8.52 -23.55 -18.55
CA GLU A 189 8.42 -22.46 -19.54
C GLU A 189 7.41 -21.41 -19.05
N GLU A 190 7.71 -20.12 -19.27
CA GLU A 190 6.90 -18.98 -18.77
C GLU A 190 5.41 -19.15 -19.13
N ARG A 191 5.12 -19.51 -20.37
CA ARG A 191 3.74 -19.71 -20.85
C ARG A 191 3.06 -20.85 -20.11
N ALA A 192 3.72 -21.99 -19.96
CA ALA A 192 3.15 -23.17 -19.31
C ALA A 192 2.89 -22.92 -17.81
N ALA A 193 3.82 -22.23 -17.11
CA ALA A 193 3.64 -21.83 -15.72
C ALA A 193 2.44 -20.88 -15.55
N LEU A 194 2.35 -19.88 -16.44
CA LEU A 194 1.24 -18.93 -16.42
C LEU A 194 -0.11 -19.61 -16.72
N GLU A 195 -0.19 -20.51 -17.73
CA GLU A 195 -1.42 -21.25 -18.03
C GLU A 195 -1.86 -22.12 -16.86
N GLN A 196 -0.92 -22.83 -16.22
CA GLN A 196 -1.22 -23.65 -15.06
C GLN A 196 -1.68 -22.82 -13.85
N PHE A 197 -1.03 -21.67 -13.61
CA PHE A 197 -1.44 -20.75 -12.56
C PHE A 197 -2.84 -20.17 -12.80
N LEU A 198 -3.12 -19.71 -14.02
CA LEU A 198 -4.44 -19.20 -14.41
C LEU A 198 -5.53 -20.26 -14.28
N ALA A 199 -5.23 -21.50 -14.67
CA ALA A 199 -6.15 -22.64 -14.49
C ALA A 199 -6.41 -22.92 -13.01
N PHE A 200 -5.37 -22.82 -12.16
CA PHE A 200 -5.53 -23.00 -10.72
C PHE A 200 -6.39 -21.91 -10.09
N ILE A 201 -6.13 -20.63 -10.32
CA ILE A 201 -6.92 -19.55 -9.72
C ILE A 201 -8.35 -19.49 -10.27
N GLY A 202 -8.57 -19.83 -11.53
CA GLY A 202 -9.89 -19.86 -12.18
C GLY A 202 -10.61 -18.51 -12.06
N ASN A 203 -11.85 -18.57 -11.56
CA ASN A 203 -12.69 -17.42 -11.29
C ASN A 203 -12.86 -17.13 -9.78
N ASP A 204 -12.04 -17.71 -8.95
CA ASP A 204 -12.12 -17.49 -7.51
C ASP A 204 -11.87 -16.01 -7.16
N PRO A 205 -12.51 -15.46 -6.14
CA PRO A 205 -12.07 -14.21 -5.55
C PRO A 205 -10.61 -14.33 -5.08
N LEU A 206 -9.80 -13.32 -5.41
CA LEU A 206 -8.37 -13.33 -5.08
C LEU A 206 -8.09 -12.47 -3.85
N VAL A 207 -7.16 -12.93 -3.03
CA VAL A 207 -6.61 -12.20 -1.89
C VAL A 207 -5.10 -12.14 -2.04
N GLY A 208 -4.48 -11.00 -1.75
CA GLY A 208 -3.02 -10.86 -1.76
C GLY A 208 -2.58 -9.66 -0.94
N HIS A 209 -1.30 -9.57 -0.65
CA HIS A 209 -0.71 -8.44 0.05
C HIS A 209 -0.16 -7.44 -0.99
N ASN A 210 -0.78 -6.26 -1.12
CA ASN A 210 -0.52 -5.35 -2.24
C ASN A 210 -0.82 -5.99 -3.61
N ILE A 211 -1.92 -6.72 -3.67
CA ILE A 211 -2.33 -7.55 -4.82
C ILE A 211 -2.37 -6.80 -6.16
N SER A 212 -2.41 -5.48 -6.15
CA SER A 212 -2.35 -4.67 -7.36
C SER A 212 -1.05 -4.89 -8.13
N PHE A 213 0.06 -5.12 -7.44
CA PHE A 213 1.36 -5.46 -8.03
C PHE A 213 1.28 -6.79 -8.77
N ASP A 214 0.81 -7.85 -8.11
CA ASP A 214 0.67 -9.19 -8.71
C ASP A 214 -0.24 -9.17 -9.93
N MET A 215 -1.36 -8.46 -9.82
CA MET A 215 -2.31 -8.35 -10.93
C MET A 215 -1.77 -7.54 -12.11
N GLU A 216 -0.88 -6.57 -11.88
CA GLU A 216 -0.19 -5.85 -12.95
C GLU A 216 0.76 -6.78 -13.70
N PHE A 217 1.57 -7.57 -13.00
CA PHE A 217 2.46 -8.56 -13.56
C PHE A 217 1.71 -9.65 -14.32
N LEU A 218 0.64 -10.21 -13.75
CA LEU A 218 -0.20 -11.20 -14.42
C LEU A 218 -0.81 -10.67 -15.71
N ARG A 219 -1.35 -9.43 -15.69
CA ARG A 219 -1.90 -8.81 -16.89
C ARG A 219 -0.83 -8.58 -17.94
N ALA A 220 0.37 -8.18 -17.54
CA ALA A 220 1.49 -7.99 -18.46
C ALA A 220 1.96 -9.32 -19.07
N ALA A 221 2.13 -10.35 -18.26
CA ALA A 221 2.48 -11.70 -18.72
C ALA A 221 1.41 -12.27 -19.65
N CYS A 222 0.12 -12.16 -19.33
CA CYS A 222 -0.98 -12.58 -20.19
C CYS A 222 -0.93 -11.86 -21.55
N ARG A 223 -0.69 -10.54 -21.58
CA ARG A 223 -0.55 -9.80 -22.84
C ARG A 223 0.63 -10.29 -23.68
N ARG A 224 1.79 -10.55 -23.06
CA ARG A 224 2.98 -11.07 -23.75
C ARG A 224 2.72 -12.44 -24.35
N GLN A 225 1.99 -13.30 -23.63
CA GLN A 225 1.71 -14.68 -24.04
C GLN A 225 0.42 -14.86 -24.85
N GLY A 226 -0.34 -13.79 -25.10
CA GLY A 226 -1.61 -13.87 -25.81
C GLY A 226 -2.71 -14.64 -25.06
N LEU A 227 -2.69 -14.60 -23.73
CA LEU A 227 -3.67 -15.25 -22.85
C LEU A 227 -4.67 -14.24 -22.26
N PRO A 228 -5.89 -14.67 -21.93
CA PRO A 228 -6.85 -13.82 -21.23
C PRO A 228 -6.37 -13.50 -19.82
N ALA A 229 -6.38 -12.23 -19.45
CA ALA A 229 -6.03 -11.81 -18.10
C ALA A 229 -7.16 -12.17 -17.10
N PRO A 230 -6.82 -12.50 -15.84
CA PRO A 230 -7.82 -12.79 -14.83
C PRO A 230 -8.66 -11.55 -14.52
N ALA A 231 -9.99 -11.74 -14.41
CA ALA A 231 -10.99 -10.70 -14.13
C ALA A 231 -11.60 -10.86 -12.73
N SER A 232 -11.01 -11.68 -11.87
CA SER A 232 -11.47 -11.97 -10.52
C SER A 232 -11.54 -10.73 -9.64
N HIS A 233 -12.49 -10.72 -8.71
CA HIS A 233 -12.52 -9.69 -7.66
C HIS A 233 -11.30 -9.86 -6.73
N CYS A 234 -10.57 -8.78 -6.53
CA CYS A 234 -9.37 -8.78 -5.69
C CYS A 234 -9.63 -8.11 -4.34
N THR A 235 -9.14 -8.72 -3.28
CA THR A 235 -9.09 -8.14 -1.94
C THR A 235 -7.63 -7.90 -1.55
N ASP A 236 -7.28 -6.65 -1.33
CA ASP A 236 -5.95 -6.25 -0.88
C ASP A 236 -5.89 -6.31 0.65
N LEU A 237 -5.02 -7.20 1.18
CA LEU A 237 -4.80 -7.38 2.61
C LEU A 237 -4.32 -6.10 3.28
N MET A 238 -3.43 -5.35 2.64
CA MET A 238 -2.90 -4.09 3.16
C MET A 238 -4.01 -3.05 3.34
N GLN A 239 -4.91 -2.91 2.36
CA GLN A 239 -6.06 -2.02 2.46
C GLN A 239 -7.08 -2.49 3.51
N LEU A 240 -7.28 -3.81 3.62
CA LEU A 240 -8.15 -4.37 4.66
C LEU A 240 -7.58 -4.07 6.06
N ALA A 241 -6.27 -4.28 6.26
CA ALA A 241 -5.58 -4.00 7.52
C ALA A 241 -5.69 -2.52 7.90
N ARG A 242 -5.49 -1.59 6.95
CA ARG A 242 -5.67 -0.15 7.19
C ARG A 242 -7.07 0.24 7.70
N ARG A 243 -8.09 -0.49 7.27
CA ARG A 243 -9.48 -0.24 7.72
C ARG A 243 -9.78 -0.84 9.08
N ARG A 244 -9.02 -1.85 9.50
CA ARG A 244 -9.26 -2.61 10.72
C ARG A 244 -8.34 -2.24 11.86
N LEU A 245 -7.08 -1.91 11.58
CA LEU A 245 -6.05 -1.65 12.57
C LEU A 245 -5.67 -0.17 12.58
N SER A 246 -5.65 0.43 13.77
CA SER A 246 -5.32 1.85 13.95
C SER A 246 -3.97 2.11 14.61
N ARG A 247 -3.30 1.06 15.14
CA ARG A 247 -2.12 1.19 15.99
C ARG A 247 -0.94 0.30 15.57
N VAL A 248 -0.73 0.17 14.26
CA VAL A 248 0.44 -0.52 13.71
C VAL A 248 1.39 0.50 13.07
N PRO A 249 2.72 0.32 13.17
CA PRO A 249 3.68 1.29 12.63
C PRO A 249 3.64 1.38 11.10
N ASN A 250 3.32 0.30 10.42
CA ASN A 250 3.08 0.21 8.98
C ASN A 250 2.25 -1.05 8.67
N TYR A 251 1.89 -1.24 7.40
CA TYR A 251 1.04 -2.35 6.96
C TYR A 251 1.80 -3.37 6.10
N LYS A 252 3.13 -3.47 6.23
CA LYS A 252 3.92 -4.54 5.61
C LYS A 252 3.51 -5.89 6.16
N LEU A 253 3.63 -6.94 5.35
CA LEU A 253 3.23 -8.30 5.74
C LEU A 253 3.90 -8.74 7.04
N LEU A 254 5.21 -8.51 7.17
CA LEU A 254 5.95 -8.81 8.41
C LEU A 254 5.37 -8.09 9.63
N THR A 255 5.06 -6.79 9.51
CA THR A 255 4.50 -6.01 10.62
C THR A 255 3.13 -6.54 11.04
N LEU A 256 2.29 -6.91 10.08
CA LEU A 256 0.98 -7.50 10.35
C LEU A 256 1.11 -8.89 10.98
N ALA A 257 2.04 -9.71 10.47
CA ALA A 257 2.34 -11.03 11.04
C ALA A 257 2.82 -10.94 12.49
N GLN A 258 3.73 -10.03 12.79
CA GLN A 258 4.22 -9.77 14.14
C GLN A 258 3.12 -9.24 15.06
N HIS A 259 2.28 -8.33 14.57
CA HIS A 259 1.14 -7.80 15.33
C HIS A 259 0.20 -8.92 15.79
N PHE A 260 -0.03 -9.92 14.96
CA PHE A 260 -0.86 -11.10 15.28
C PHE A 260 -0.07 -12.27 15.84
N GLN A 261 1.23 -12.13 16.08
CA GLN A 261 2.13 -13.18 16.61
C GLN A 261 2.14 -14.45 15.73
N LEU A 262 2.10 -14.28 14.42
CA LEU A 262 2.06 -15.37 13.43
C LEU A 262 3.44 -15.75 12.92
N ALA A 263 4.33 -14.77 12.73
CA ALA A 263 5.69 -14.98 12.24
C ALA A 263 6.60 -13.81 12.64
N ASP A 264 7.88 -14.12 12.83
CA ASP A 264 8.92 -13.12 13.12
C ASP A 264 9.72 -12.71 11.87
N LYS A 265 9.53 -13.41 10.76
CA LYS A 265 10.15 -13.13 9.44
C LYS A 265 9.18 -13.45 8.31
N VAL A 266 9.40 -12.84 7.15
CA VAL A 266 8.80 -13.17 5.85
C VAL A 266 9.86 -13.90 5.03
N GLU A 267 9.47 -14.94 4.30
CA GLU A 267 10.43 -15.79 3.58
C GLU A 267 10.76 -15.27 2.19
N HIS A 268 9.95 -14.36 1.68
CA HIS A 268 10.01 -13.87 0.31
C HIS A 268 10.00 -15.03 -0.69
N ARG A 269 9.06 -15.91 -0.51
CA ARG A 269 8.76 -17.06 -1.36
C ARG A 269 7.24 -17.12 -1.54
N ALA A 270 6.81 -17.27 -2.75
CA ALA A 270 5.41 -17.04 -3.12
C ALA A 270 4.42 -17.92 -2.31
N LEU A 271 4.63 -19.22 -2.17
CA LEU A 271 3.68 -20.06 -1.42
C LEU A 271 3.75 -19.89 0.11
N PRO A 272 4.92 -19.82 0.76
CA PRO A 272 5.02 -19.43 2.17
C PRO A 272 4.33 -18.11 2.49
N ASP A 273 4.49 -17.10 1.65
CA ASP A 273 3.89 -15.79 1.85
C ASP A 273 2.37 -15.83 1.62
N CYS A 274 1.86 -16.64 0.67
CA CYS A 274 0.43 -16.93 0.56
C CYS A 274 -0.16 -17.50 1.86
N ARG A 275 0.54 -18.43 2.50
CA ARG A 275 0.09 -19.02 3.78
C ARG A 275 0.03 -17.97 4.89
N LEU A 276 1.04 -17.11 4.96
CA LEU A 276 1.08 -16.03 5.94
C LEU A 276 -0.01 -14.99 5.67
N VAL A 277 -0.22 -14.60 4.42
CA VAL A 277 -1.32 -13.71 3.99
C VAL A 277 -2.68 -14.28 4.41
N GLN A 278 -2.89 -15.59 4.20
CA GLN A 278 -4.12 -16.28 4.61
C GLN A 278 -4.35 -16.19 6.12
N GLN A 279 -3.31 -16.44 6.93
CA GLN A 279 -3.41 -16.36 8.39
C GLN A 279 -3.74 -14.96 8.86
N VAL A 280 -3.04 -13.94 8.33
CA VAL A 280 -3.33 -12.53 8.63
C VAL A 280 -4.73 -12.13 8.18
N TYR A 281 -5.18 -12.60 7.01
CA TYR A 281 -6.53 -12.35 6.51
C TYR A 281 -7.60 -12.93 7.43
N CYS A 282 -7.40 -14.14 7.94
CA CYS A 282 -8.29 -14.73 8.94
C CYS A 282 -8.33 -13.89 10.21
N LYS A 283 -7.18 -13.51 10.75
CA LYS A 283 -7.09 -12.66 11.95
C LYS A 283 -7.80 -11.33 11.78
N LEU A 284 -7.59 -10.65 10.66
CA LEU A 284 -8.28 -9.38 10.36
C LEU A 284 -9.79 -9.54 10.28
N ASN A 285 -10.32 -10.70 9.94
CA ASN A 285 -11.76 -10.97 9.84
C ASN A 285 -12.39 -11.51 11.14
N GLU A 286 -11.59 -11.77 12.18
CA GLU A 286 -12.11 -12.11 13.50
C GLU A 286 -12.95 -10.97 14.08
N PRO A 287 -14.08 -11.28 14.79
CA PRO A 287 -14.86 -10.26 15.46
C PRO A 287 -14.06 -9.54 16.56
N GLY A 288 -14.07 -8.21 16.54
CA GLY A 288 -13.44 -7.40 17.59
C GLY A 288 -12.01 -6.96 17.33
N VAL A 289 -11.40 -7.32 16.22
CA VAL A 289 -10.09 -6.79 15.80
C VAL A 289 -10.22 -5.29 15.46
N LYS A 290 -9.43 -4.47 16.17
CA LYS A 290 -9.35 -3.00 16.00
C LYS A 290 -7.90 -2.56 16.06
#